data_707c9f5a0b943e7e876d2a7200f939b2
#
_entry.id   707c9f5a0b943e7e876d2a7200f939b2
#
_cell.length_a   1.000
_cell.length_b   1.000
_cell.length_c   1.000
_cell.angle_alpha   90.00
_cell.angle_beta   90.00
_cell.angle_gamma   90.00
#
_symmetry.space_group_name_H-M   'P 1'
#
loop_
_entity.id
_entity.type
_entity.pdbx_description
1 polymer ?
#
loop_
_entity_poly.entity_id
_entity_poly.type
_entity_poly.pdbx_seq_one_letter_code
_entity_poly.pdbx_strand_id
1 'polypeptide(L)'
;TFSKSVGGCPANIAVGTARLGLKSGLITGVGAEQMGRFIIEQCAREGVATQGIKIDKERLTALVLLAVEDEGVSPMIFYRPDCADMAITEDDVDEAFVRSSKSVLVSGTHFSRPNTAAAQLKAMRIAKASGGKVVFDIDYRPNLWGLAGHDAGFERYVKSDTVSARLKTVLPDCDLIVGTEEEVLIAAGEDTLL
;
A
#
# COMPACT_ATOMS: atom_id res chain seq x y z
N THR A 1 -10.38 -25.62 5.14
CA THR A 1 -9.04 -25.53 4.51
C THR A 1 -8.76 -24.07 4.20
N PHE A 2 -7.57 -23.60 4.54
CA PHE A 2 -7.12 -22.26 4.16
C PHE A 2 -6.07 -22.38 3.06
N SER A 3 -6.14 -21.53 2.06
CA SER A 3 -5.05 -21.29 1.12
C SER A 3 -4.40 -19.93 1.43
N LYS A 4 -3.09 -19.82 1.21
CA LYS A 4 -2.39 -18.57 1.40
C LYS A 4 -1.93 -17.99 0.06
N SER A 5 -2.06 -16.68 -0.06
CA SER A 5 -1.64 -15.91 -1.25
C SER A 5 -0.96 -14.63 -0.80
N VAL A 6 -0.05 -14.12 -1.61
CA VAL A 6 0.44 -12.75 -1.44
C VAL A 6 -0.63 -11.81 -1.97
N GLY A 7 -0.91 -10.75 -1.22
CA GLY A 7 -1.90 -9.74 -1.56
C GLY A 7 -1.50 -8.37 -1.04
N GLY A 8 -2.44 -7.45 -1.11
CA GLY A 8 -2.22 -6.03 -0.84
C GLY A 8 -1.81 -5.28 -2.10
N CYS A 9 -2.31 -4.04 -2.23
CA CYS A 9 -2.14 -3.23 -3.42
C CYS A 9 -0.67 -3.11 -3.88
N PRO A 10 0.31 -2.72 -3.05
CA PRO A 10 1.69 -2.57 -3.51
C PRO A 10 2.31 -3.88 -4.01
N ALA A 11 2.05 -5.00 -3.34
CA ALA A 11 2.57 -6.30 -3.76
C ALA A 11 1.91 -6.79 -5.05
N ASN A 12 0.59 -6.60 -5.20
CA ASN A 12 -0.13 -6.93 -6.42
C ASN A 12 0.40 -6.15 -7.62
N ILE A 13 0.66 -4.86 -7.45
CA ILE A 13 1.22 -4.00 -8.50
C ILE A 13 2.66 -4.41 -8.83
N ALA A 14 3.49 -4.67 -7.82
CA ALA A 14 4.87 -5.09 -8.04
C ALA A 14 4.94 -6.41 -8.82
N VAL A 15 4.13 -7.40 -8.45
CA VAL A 15 4.04 -8.69 -9.17
C VAL A 15 3.44 -8.50 -10.57
N GLY A 16 2.35 -7.73 -10.69
CA GLY A 16 1.69 -7.49 -11.97
C GLY A 16 2.62 -6.80 -12.97
N THR A 17 3.35 -5.77 -12.55
CA THR A 17 4.31 -5.07 -13.41
C THR A 17 5.52 -5.94 -13.76
N ALA A 18 6.01 -6.78 -12.84
CA ALA A 18 7.06 -7.75 -13.13
C ALA A 18 6.62 -8.77 -14.20
N ARG A 19 5.40 -9.30 -14.09
CA ARG A 19 4.81 -10.21 -15.09
C ARG A 19 4.62 -9.57 -16.46
N LEU A 20 4.44 -8.24 -16.50
CA LEU A 20 4.41 -7.45 -17.74
C LEU A 20 5.80 -7.13 -18.30
N GLY A 21 6.87 -7.64 -17.70
CA GLY A 21 8.24 -7.48 -18.16
C GLY A 21 8.95 -6.23 -17.65
N LEU A 22 8.38 -5.49 -16.69
CA LEU A 22 9.05 -4.36 -16.06
C LEU A 22 9.97 -4.84 -14.93
N LYS A 23 11.06 -4.09 -14.70
CA LYS A 23 11.88 -4.25 -13.50
C LYS A 23 11.15 -3.63 -12.33
N SER A 24 10.59 -4.46 -11.47
CA SER A 24 9.77 -4.06 -10.34
C SER A 24 10.47 -4.34 -9.01
N GLY A 25 10.22 -3.50 -8.02
CA GLY A 25 10.72 -3.69 -6.66
C GLY A 25 9.67 -3.29 -5.64
N LEU A 26 9.80 -3.77 -4.42
CA LEU A 26 8.84 -3.55 -3.35
C LEU A 26 9.54 -3.01 -2.08
N ILE A 27 9.01 -1.92 -1.54
CA ILE A 27 9.36 -1.39 -0.23
C ILE A 27 8.17 -1.63 0.69
N THR A 28 8.36 -2.45 1.72
CA THR A 28 7.32 -2.78 2.70
C THR A 28 7.95 -3.40 3.95
N GLY A 29 7.15 -3.71 4.96
CA GLY A 29 7.56 -4.46 6.14
C GLY A 29 6.85 -5.80 6.25
N VAL A 30 7.59 -6.83 6.65
CA VAL A 30 7.05 -8.15 6.98
C VAL A 30 7.63 -8.62 8.31
N GLY A 31 6.92 -9.50 9.01
CA GLY A 31 7.43 -10.12 10.22
C GLY A 31 8.55 -11.14 9.95
N ALA A 32 9.33 -11.46 10.97
CA ALA A 32 10.38 -12.48 10.91
C ALA A 32 9.84 -13.93 10.89
N GLU A 33 8.53 -14.10 10.88
CA GLU A 33 7.84 -15.40 10.92
C GLU A 33 7.55 -15.97 9.51
N GLN A 34 6.85 -17.10 9.46
CA GLN A 34 6.64 -17.89 8.25
C GLN A 34 5.88 -17.15 7.14
N MET A 35 4.95 -16.24 7.49
CA MET A 35 4.19 -15.47 6.49
C MET A 35 5.06 -14.41 5.84
N GLY A 36 5.94 -13.74 6.63
CA GLY A 36 6.91 -12.79 6.06
C GLY A 36 7.87 -13.46 5.10
N ARG A 37 8.41 -14.63 5.48
CA ARG A 37 9.25 -15.44 4.57
C ARG A 37 8.52 -15.80 3.30
N PHE A 38 7.27 -16.25 3.42
CA PHE A 38 6.43 -16.61 2.28
C PHE A 38 6.25 -15.44 1.30
N ILE A 39 5.99 -14.22 1.80
CA ILE A 39 5.85 -13.03 0.95
C ILE A 39 7.14 -12.73 0.20
N ILE A 40 8.28 -12.73 0.90
CA ILE A 40 9.59 -12.46 0.27
C ILE A 40 9.87 -13.48 -0.83
N GLU A 41 9.71 -14.78 -0.53
CA GLU A 41 9.97 -15.85 -1.50
C GLU A 41 9.05 -15.78 -2.72
N GLN A 42 7.77 -15.50 -2.52
CA GLN A 42 6.82 -15.38 -3.63
C GLN A 42 7.11 -14.15 -4.49
N CYS A 43 7.37 -12.99 -3.89
CA CYS A 43 7.76 -11.79 -4.65
C CYS A 43 9.04 -12.05 -5.46
N ALA A 44 10.05 -12.69 -4.87
CA ALA A 44 11.29 -13.03 -5.56
C ALA A 44 11.05 -14.00 -6.73
N ARG A 45 10.19 -15.01 -6.58
CA ARG A 45 9.81 -15.95 -7.66
C ARG A 45 9.12 -15.26 -8.83
N GLU A 46 8.37 -14.20 -8.55
CA GLU A 46 7.71 -13.38 -9.57
C GLU A 46 8.64 -12.33 -10.20
N GLY A 47 9.92 -12.32 -9.82
CA GLY A 47 10.92 -11.40 -10.37
C GLY A 47 10.90 -10.00 -9.75
N VAL A 48 10.23 -9.83 -8.62
CA VAL A 48 10.23 -8.57 -7.87
C VAL A 48 11.50 -8.45 -7.04
N ALA A 49 12.20 -7.32 -7.12
CA ALA A 49 13.33 -7.00 -6.26
C ALA A 49 12.86 -6.80 -4.82
N THR A 50 13.38 -7.59 -3.89
CA THR A 50 12.91 -7.69 -2.50
C THR A 50 13.84 -7.04 -1.48
N GLN A 51 14.95 -6.42 -1.90
CA GLN A 51 15.91 -5.77 -1.00
C GLN A 51 15.32 -4.58 -0.23
N GLY A 52 14.21 -4.00 -0.69
CA GLY A 52 13.46 -2.97 0.03
C GLY A 52 12.47 -3.51 1.07
N ILE A 53 12.38 -4.83 1.26
CA ILE A 53 11.49 -5.42 2.25
C ILE A 53 12.20 -5.51 3.60
N LYS A 54 11.72 -4.72 4.56
CA LYS A 54 12.19 -4.79 5.95
C LYS A 54 11.64 -6.03 6.65
N ILE A 55 12.50 -6.74 7.39
CA ILE A 55 12.09 -7.82 8.29
C ILE A 55 11.99 -7.27 9.71
N ASP A 56 10.78 -7.15 10.22
CA ASP A 56 10.51 -6.74 11.61
C ASP A 56 10.57 -7.98 12.52
N LYS A 57 11.35 -7.90 13.61
CA LYS A 57 11.53 -9.02 14.57
C LYS A 57 10.48 -9.01 15.68
N GLU A 58 9.77 -7.93 15.84
CA GLU A 58 8.80 -7.72 16.91
C GLU A 58 7.35 -7.82 16.43
N ARG A 59 7.10 -7.39 15.18
CA ARG A 59 5.75 -7.35 14.61
C ARG A 59 5.51 -8.51 13.67
N LEU A 60 4.24 -8.90 13.58
CA LEU A 60 3.79 -9.92 12.63
C LEU A 60 3.55 -9.31 11.24
N THR A 61 3.58 -10.16 10.25
CA THR A 61 3.13 -9.84 8.90
C THR A 61 1.62 -9.57 8.89
N ALA A 62 1.21 -8.55 8.17
CA ALA A 62 -0.22 -8.26 7.99
C ALA A 62 -0.95 -9.45 7.34
N LEU A 63 -2.11 -9.77 7.87
CA LEU A 63 -2.95 -10.87 7.41
C LEU A 63 -4.37 -10.35 7.12
N VAL A 64 -4.92 -10.78 5.99
CA VAL A 64 -6.34 -10.61 5.67
C VAL A 64 -6.95 -11.99 5.47
N LEU A 65 -7.99 -12.28 6.21
CA LEU A 65 -8.84 -13.44 5.96
C LEU A 65 -9.94 -13.05 4.99
N LEU A 66 -10.02 -13.75 3.89
CA LEU A 66 -11.06 -13.60 2.87
C LEU A 66 -11.91 -14.87 2.87
N ALA A 67 -13.18 -14.76 3.18
CA ALA A 67 -14.13 -15.83 2.91
C ALA A 67 -14.62 -15.71 1.47
N VAL A 68 -14.58 -16.80 0.72
CA VAL A 68 -15.18 -16.85 -0.62
C VAL A 68 -16.56 -17.47 -0.44
N GLU A 69 -17.59 -16.64 -0.57
CA GLU A 69 -18.99 -17.06 -0.55
C GLU A 69 -19.57 -16.99 -1.96
N ASP A 70 -20.60 -17.81 -2.22
CA ASP A 70 -21.33 -17.73 -3.47
C ASP A 70 -22.07 -16.38 -3.55
N GLU A 71 -22.24 -15.83 -4.77
CA GLU A 71 -22.96 -14.57 -5.05
C GLU A 71 -22.20 -13.23 -4.87
N GLY A 72 -20.86 -13.25 -4.96
CA GLY A 72 -20.08 -12.02 -5.12
C GLY A 72 -19.83 -11.21 -3.85
N VAL A 73 -20.24 -11.73 -2.70
CA VAL A 73 -19.90 -11.17 -1.38
C VAL A 73 -18.75 -11.94 -0.78
N SER A 74 -17.63 -11.27 -0.54
CA SER A 74 -16.45 -11.87 0.06
C SER A 74 -16.08 -11.11 1.32
N PRO A 75 -16.58 -11.52 2.51
CA PRO A 75 -16.24 -10.88 3.76
C PRO A 75 -14.73 -10.93 4.00
N MET A 76 -14.19 -9.79 4.41
CA MET A 76 -12.77 -9.64 4.73
C MET A 76 -12.58 -9.20 6.18
N ILE A 77 -11.66 -9.85 6.87
CA ILE A 77 -11.23 -9.45 8.22
C ILE A 77 -9.76 -9.07 8.15
N PHE A 78 -9.45 -7.86 8.57
CA PHE A 78 -8.09 -7.32 8.56
C PHE A 78 -7.41 -7.51 9.92
N TYR A 79 -6.39 -8.35 9.97
CA TYR A 79 -5.47 -8.48 11.10
C TYR A 79 -4.22 -7.64 10.81
N ARG A 80 -4.38 -6.30 10.87
CA ARG A 80 -3.33 -5.37 10.41
C ARG A 80 -2.97 -4.24 11.39
N PRO A 81 -3.61 -4.05 12.55
CA PRO A 81 -3.47 -2.80 13.32
C PRO A 81 -2.06 -2.47 13.74
N ASP A 82 -1.18 -3.34 14.05
CA ASP A 82 0.22 -3.07 14.45
C ASP A 82 1.19 -4.03 13.76
N CYS A 83 0.94 -4.30 12.50
CA CYS A 83 1.77 -5.19 11.71
C CYS A 83 3.00 -4.48 11.14
N ALA A 84 3.95 -5.26 10.68
CA ALA A 84 5.26 -4.82 10.23
C ALA A 84 5.19 -3.77 9.11
N ASP A 85 4.23 -3.88 8.18
CA ASP A 85 4.04 -2.92 7.10
C ASP A 85 3.61 -1.52 7.59
N MET A 86 2.86 -1.44 8.71
CA MET A 86 2.46 -0.18 9.32
C MET A 86 3.53 0.44 10.22
N ALA A 87 4.67 -0.24 10.40
CA ALA A 87 5.81 0.21 11.20
C ALA A 87 6.98 0.73 10.35
N ILE A 88 6.83 0.84 9.05
CA ILE A 88 7.83 1.42 8.15
C ILE A 88 8.02 2.90 8.49
N THR A 89 9.27 3.33 8.48
CA THR A 89 9.71 4.71 8.75
C THR A 89 10.55 5.24 7.60
N GLU A 90 10.93 6.52 7.66
CA GLU A 90 11.85 7.12 6.68
C GLU A 90 13.21 6.41 6.62
N ASP A 91 13.69 5.86 7.75
CA ASP A 91 14.97 5.17 7.82
C ASP A 91 14.96 3.83 7.04
N ASP A 92 13.80 3.25 6.84
CA ASP A 92 13.61 2.01 6.08
C ASP A 92 13.57 2.25 4.55
N VAL A 93 13.56 3.50 4.10
CA VAL A 93 13.58 3.86 2.69
C VAL A 93 15.02 4.03 2.21
N ASP A 94 15.53 3.01 1.52
CA ASP A 94 16.85 3.04 0.89
C ASP A 94 16.85 4.02 -0.28
N GLU A 95 17.63 5.09 -0.15
CA GLU A 95 17.73 6.15 -1.15
C GLU A 95 18.30 5.64 -2.48
N ALA A 96 19.33 4.77 -2.45
CA ALA A 96 19.94 4.25 -3.66
C ALA A 96 18.96 3.36 -4.42
N PHE A 97 18.17 2.56 -3.69
CA PHE A 97 17.13 1.73 -4.29
C PHE A 97 16.06 2.58 -4.99
N VAL A 98 15.56 3.62 -4.32
CA VAL A 98 14.58 4.54 -4.91
C VAL A 98 15.16 5.27 -6.13
N ARG A 99 16.38 5.81 -6.05
CA ARG A 99 17.05 6.51 -7.15
C ARG A 99 17.26 5.64 -8.39
N SER A 100 17.38 4.33 -8.21
CA SER A 100 17.54 3.39 -9.33
C SER A 100 16.26 3.18 -10.15
N SER A 101 15.12 3.66 -9.66
CA SER A 101 13.81 3.47 -10.29
C SER A 101 13.45 4.65 -11.20
N LYS A 102 12.68 4.37 -12.26
CA LYS A 102 12.10 5.40 -13.13
C LYS A 102 10.81 5.99 -12.57
N SER A 103 10.16 5.25 -11.69
CA SER A 103 8.94 5.69 -11.01
C SER A 103 8.80 5.03 -9.65
N VAL A 104 8.15 5.74 -8.75
CA VAL A 104 7.74 5.23 -7.43
C VAL A 104 6.23 5.27 -7.36
N LEU A 105 5.62 4.18 -6.92
CA LEU A 105 4.21 4.15 -6.59
C LEU A 105 4.05 4.22 -5.07
N VAL A 106 3.18 5.11 -4.62
CA VAL A 106 2.77 5.27 -3.22
C VAL A 106 1.29 4.95 -3.06
N SER A 107 0.89 4.49 -1.87
CA SER A 107 -0.47 4.05 -1.58
C SER A 107 -1.13 4.94 -0.52
N GLY A 108 -2.36 5.34 -0.75
CA GLY A 108 -3.15 6.16 0.17
C GLY A 108 -3.38 5.50 1.53
N THR A 109 -3.47 4.18 1.56
CA THR A 109 -3.54 3.40 2.81
C THR A 109 -2.43 3.79 3.80
N HIS A 110 -1.20 3.95 3.33
CA HIS A 110 -0.05 4.24 4.20
C HIS A 110 0.06 5.72 4.59
N PHE A 111 -0.77 6.59 4.08
CA PHE A 111 -0.93 7.96 4.59
C PHE A 111 -1.79 8.03 5.86
N SER A 112 -2.41 6.92 6.27
CA SER A 112 -3.19 6.83 7.49
C SER A 112 -2.36 6.96 8.78
N ARG A 113 -1.04 6.72 8.72
CA ARG A 113 -0.14 6.84 9.87
C ARG A 113 1.02 7.79 9.59
N PRO A 114 1.44 8.59 10.60
CA PRO A 114 2.50 9.59 10.40
C PRO A 114 3.84 8.99 9.92
N ASN A 115 4.26 7.86 10.48
CA ASN A 115 5.53 7.21 10.14
C ASN A 115 5.54 6.68 8.69
N THR A 116 4.51 5.96 8.29
CA THR A 116 4.42 5.43 6.92
C THR A 116 4.19 6.54 5.90
N ALA A 117 3.45 7.59 6.27
CA ALA A 117 3.30 8.79 5.44
C ALA A 117 4.66 9.48 5.21
N ALA A 118 5.46 9.66 6.26
CA ALA A 118 6.81 10.24 6.16
C ALA A 118 7.71 9.41 5.24
N ALA A 119 7.68 8.08 5.36
CA ALA A 119 8.43 7.18 4.50
C ALA A 119 8.03 7.33 3.02
N GLN A 120 6.74 7.37 2.71
CA GLN A 120 6.25 7.59 1.35
C GLN A 120 6.67 8.96 0.81
N LEU A 121 6.51 10.03 1.59
CA LEU A 121 6.94 11.37 1.19
C LEU A 121 8.44 11.44 0.94
N LYS A 122 9.27 10.72 1.73
CA LYS A 122 10.70 10.60 1.46
C LYS A 122 10.95 9.93 0.11
N ALA A 123 10.31 8.80 -0.16
CA ALA A 123 10.45 8.09 -1.43
C ALA A 123 10.03 8.96 -2.63
N MET A 124 8.92 9.70 -2.52
CA MET A 124 8.47 10.65 -3.54
C MET A 124 9.52 11.74 -3.80
N ARG A 125 10.04 12.38 -2.75
CA ARG A 125 11.08 13.41 -2.87
C ARG A 125 12.32 12.89 -3.58
N ILE A 126 12.80 11.68 -3.21
CA ILE A 126 13.96 11.05 -3.84
C ILE A 126 13.68 10.77 -5.31
N ALA A 127 12.53 10.20 -5.66
CA ALA A 127 12.15 9.91 -7.03
C ALA A 127 12.14 11.19 -7.89
N LYS A 128 11.46 12.23 -7.43
CA LYS A 128 11.41 13.53 -8.16
C LYS A 128 12.79 14.17 -8.31
N ALA A 129 13.60 14.17 -7.26
CA ALA A 129 14.97 14.69 -7.31
C ALA A 129 15.87 13.93 -8.28
N SER A 130 15.54 12.68 -8.60
CA SER A 130 16.24 11.83 -9.56
C SER A 130 15.65 11.88 -10.98
N GLY A 131 14.65 12.73 -11.23
CA GLY A 131 13.93 12.81 -12.50
C GLY A 131 12.92 11.68 -12.73
N GLY A 132 12.63 10.90 -11.70
CA GLY A 132 11.61 9.84 -11.72
C GLY A 132 10.19 10.38 -11.60
N LYS A 133 9.22 9.51 -11.81
CA LYS A 133 7.80 9.78 -11.74
C LYS A 133 7.18 9.28 -10.45
N VAL A 134 6.13 9.94 -9.99
CA VAL A 134 5.34 9.55 -8.81
C VAL A 134 3.95 9.11 -9.27
N VAL A 135 3.61 7.88 -8.95
CA VAL A 135 2.27 7.32 -9.14
C VAL A 135 1.61 7.18 -7.78
N PHE A 136 0.40 7.65 -7.65
CA PHE A 136 -0.39 7.54 -6.43
C PHE A 136 -1.59 6.64 -6.67
N ASP A 137 -1.62 5.49 -5.99
CA ASP A 137 -2.80 4.65 -5.89
C ASP A 137 -3.55 5.02 -4.61
N ILE A 138 -4.76 5.52 -4.77
CA ILE A 138 -5.54 6.04 -3.64
C ILE A 138 -5.83 4.93 -2.64
N ASP A 139 -6.14 3.72 -3.09
CA ASP A 139 -6.31 2.50 -2.27
C ASP A 139 -6.86 2.79 -0.86
N TYR A 140 -8.01 3.46 -0.83
CA TYR A 140 -8.60 3.91 0.42
C TYR A 140 -9.19 2.74 1.22
N ARG A 141 -8.84 2.69 2.51
CA ARG A 141 -9.36 1.68 3.43
C ARG A 141 -9.76 2.33 4.75
N PRO A 142 -11.06 2.63 4.96
CA PRO A 142 -11.55 3.38 6.12
C PRO A 142 -11.18 2.77 7.46
N ASN A 143 -11.11 1.44 7.57
CA ASN A 143 -10.69 0.74 8.79
C ASN A 143 -9.24 1.09 9.21
N LEU A 144 -8.34 1.33 8.27
CA LEU A 144 -6.96 1.72 8.57
C LEU A 144 -6.83 3.20 8.97
N TRP A 145 -7.84 3.99 8.63
CA TRP A 145 -8.00 5.37 9.08
C TRP A 145 -8.80 5.48 10.39
N GLY A 146 -9.21 4.35 10.98
CA GLY A 146 -10.03 4.34 12.20
C GLY A 146 -11.49 4.76 12.01
N LEU A 147 -11.98 4.73 10.78
CA LEU A 147 -13.32 5.18 10.40
C LEU A 147 -14.34 4.02 10.28
N ALA A 148 -13.87 2.78 10.34
CA ALA A 148 -14.70 1.58 10.28
C ALA A 148 -14.11 0.48 11.16
N GLY A 149 -14.95 -0.44 11.64
CA GLY A 149 -14.53 -1.59 12.44
C GLY A 149 -13.78 -2.65 11.63
N HIS A 150 -13.21 -3.63 12.33
CA HIS A 150 -12.47 -4.73 11.70
C HIS A 150 -13.35 -5.66 10.87
N ASP A 151 -14.64 -5.73 11.20
CA ASP A 151 -15.69 -6.51 10.54
C ASP A 151 -16.36 -5.74 9.39
N ALA A 152 -16.12 -4.43 9.29
CA ALA A 152 -16.68 -3.55 8.27
C ALA A 152 -15.84 -3.54 6.98
N GLY A 153 -15.30 -4.68 6.58
CA GLY A 153 -14.53 -4.82 5.33
C GLY A 153 -15.31 -4.52 4.05
N PHE A 154 -16.64 -4.34 4.18
CA PHE A 154 -17.53 -3.92 3.10
C PHE A 154 -17.68 -2.41 2.97
N GLU A 155 -17.44 -1.65 4.05
CA GLU A 155 -17.52 -0.20 4.03
C GLU A 155 -16.25 0.37 3.37
N ARG A 156 -16.27 0.43 2.05
CA ARG A 156 -15.12 0.92 1.27
C ARG A 156 -15.05 2.44 1.18
N TYR A 157 -16.16 3.12 1.36
CA TYR A 157 -16.30 4.53 0.99
C TYR A 157 -16.92 5.36 2.11
N VAL A 158 -16.16 5.55 3.18
CA VAL A 158 -16.55 6.44 4.28
C VAL A 158 -15.92 7.80 4.03
N LYS A 159 -16.74 8.82 3.71
CA LYS A 159 -16.28 10.18 3.52
C LYS A 159 -15.68 10.74 4.80
N SER A 160 -14.57 11.43 4.69
CA SER A 160 -13.88 12.06 5.81
C SER A 160 -13.05 13.26 5.36
N ASP A 161 -13.38 14.44 5.85
CA ASP A 161 -12.64 15.67 5.57
C ASP A 161 -11.17 15.57 6.01
N THR A 162 -10.91 14.86 7.10
CA THR A 162 -9.54 14.63 7.57
C THR A 162 -8.73 13.81 6.57
N VAL A 163 -9.32 12.75 6.01
CA VAL A 163 -8.67 11.94 4.96
C VAL A 163 -8.46 12.78 3.71
N SER A 164 -9.50 13.48 3.24
CA SER A 164 -9.43 14.33 2.06
C SER A 164 -8.35 15.41 2.21
N ALA A 165 -8.32 16.11 3.34
CA ALA A 165 -7.30 17.11 3.62
C ALA A 165 -5.89 16.52 3.59
N ARG A 166 -5.70 15.32 4.15
CA ARG A 166 -4.40 14.63 4.14
C ARG A 166 -3.99 14.23 2.72
N LEU A 167 -4.89 13.62 1.96
CA LEU A 167 -4.58 13.17 0.60
C LEU A 167 -4.34 14.36 -0.35
N LYS A 168 -5.10 15.45 -0.23
CA LYS A 168 -4.88 16.69 -0.99
C LYS A 168 -3.47 17.25 -0.87
N THR A 169 -2.78 17.03 0.24
CA THR A 169 -1.38 17.46 0.40
C THR A 169 -0.40 16.68 -0.48
N VAL A 170 -0.79 15.52 -0.97
CA VAL A 170 0.05 14.61 -1.77
C VAL A 170 -0.18 14.78 -3.27
N LEU A 171 -1.44 15.06 -3.67
CA LEU A 171 -1.86 15.09 -5.07
C LEU A 171 -1.00 15.98 -5.97
N PRO A 172 -0.57 17.23 -5.56
CA PRO A 172 0.22 18.11 -6.41
C PRO A 172 1.60 17.54 -6.77
N ASP A 173 2.10 16.58 -6.00
CA ASP A 173 3.41 15.98 -6.21
C ASP A 173 3.37 14.71 -7.09
N CYS A 174 2.18 14.30 -7.52
CA CYS A 174 1.96 13.09 -8.30
C CYS A 174 1.89 13.39 -9.81
N ASP A 175 2.51 12.51 -10.61
CA ASP A 175 2.42 12.56 -12.07
C ASP A 175 1.21 11.75 -12.60
N LEU A 176 0.77 10.74 -11.84
CA LEU A 176 -0.40 9.93 -12.14
C LEU A 176 -1.11 9.58 -10.82
N ILE A 177 -2.42 9.68 -10.83
CA ILE A 177 -3.29 9.30 -9.72
C ILE A 177 -4.26 8.24 -10.22
N VAL A 178 -4.38 7.14 -9.48
CA VAL A 178 -5.23 6.00 -9.80
C VAL A 178 -6.15 5.70 -8.61
N GLY A 179 -7.39 5.36 -8.90
CA GLY A 179 -8.39 4.97 -7.90
C GLY A 179 -9.72 4.69 -8.56
N THR A 180 -10.66 4.15 -7.80
CA THR A 180 -12.06 4.10 -8.22
C THR A 180 -12.67 5.51 -8.22
N GLU A 181 -13.85 5.66 -8.80
CA GLU A 181 -14.57 6.94 -8.78
C GLU A 181 -14.75 7.48 -7.36
N GLU A 182 -15.18 6.61 -6.44
CA GLU A 182 -15.40 6.97 -5.04
C GLU A 182 -14.10 7.34 -4.31
N GLU A 183 -13.01 6.64 -4.60
CA GLU A 183 -11.70 6.97 -4.04
C GLU A 183 -11.20 8.33 -4.54
N VAL A 184 -11.44 8.65 -5.82
CA VAL A 184 -11.11 9.96 -6.39
C VAL A 184 -11.93 11.06 -5.71
N LEU A 185 -13.23 10.85 -5.51
CA LEU A 185 -14.11 11.80 -4.80
C LEU A 185 -13.63 12.01 -3.36
N ILE A 186 -13.28 10.95 -2.64
CA ILE A 186 -12.73 11.03 -1.28
C ILE A 186 -11.41 11.81 -1.28
N ALA A 187 -10.50 11.52 -2.20
CA ALA A 187 -9.22 12.22 -2.27
C ALA A 187 -9.39 13.70 -2.64
N ALA A 188 -10.35 14.01 -3.50
CA ALA A 188 -10.71 15.37 -3.87
C ALA A 188 -11.53 16.09 -2.80
N GLY A 189 -12.20 15.37 -1.89
CA GLY A 189 -13.15 15.92 -0.93
C GLY A 189 -14.40 16.48 -1.59
N GLU A 190 -14.82 15.83 -2.68
CA GLU A 190 -16.00 16.21 -3.47
C GLU A 190 -17.09 15.15 -3.36
N ASP A 191 -18.32 15.50 -3.69
CA ASP A 191 -19.48 14.59 -3.66
C ASP A 191 -19.85 14.06 -5.04
N THR A 192 -19.43 14.74 -6.10
CA THR A 192 -19.77 14.38 -7.48
C THR A 192 -18.59 14.66 -8.41
N LEU A 193 -18.46 13.86 -9.46
CA LEU A 193 -17.63 14.22 -10.61
C LEU A 193 -18.28 15.38 -11.38
N LEU A 194 -17.45 16.29 -11.87
CA LEU A 194 -17.90 17.43 -12.70
C LEU A 194 -18.36 16.96 -14.09
#